data_3a29bfd2f3be84663832f767e68f11ea
#
_entry.id   3a29bfd2f3be84663832f767e68f11ea
#
_cell.length_a   1.000
_cell.length_b   1.000
_cell.length_c   1.000
_cell.angle_alpha   90.00
_cell.angle_beta   90.00
_cell.angle_gamma   90.00
#
_symmetry.space_group_name_H-M   'P 1'
#
loop_
_entity.id
_entity.type
_entity.pdbx_description
1 polymer ?
#
loop_
_entity_poly.entity_id
_entity_poly.type
_entity_poly.pdbx_seq_one_letter_code
_entity_poly.pdbx_strand_id
1 'polypeptide(L)'
;MIFLSLQRFYRVMMKVTILGCGTSQGVPVIGCDCDVCKSDDPRDKRLRTSILIQTEKTTICVDAGPDFRQQMLRENVKHLDAILITHQHKDHIGGLDDVRSFNFLQNISMPIYASPEAQEEIKREYSYAFVDKSELYPGAPTYNLIDIVDNKPIIINELTIEPIPLLHLKMLCYAFRIGKFAYVTDFHYISNESLKKLEGVEYLIIEALRKEKHYSHISLPEAIEIAQKLNVKKAWFTHISHSMGKAADVNKTLPSNMMLAYDGLSISIEND
;
A
#
# COMPACT_ATOMS: atom_id res chain seq x y z
N MET A 1 8.12 -25.16 -42.79
CA MET A 1 7.19 -25.41 -41.69
C MET A 1 7.61 -24.51 -40.51
N ILE A 2 6.99 -23.33 -40.42
CA ILE A 2 7.34 -22.31 -39.40
C ILE A 2 6.46 -22.62 -38.20
N PHE A 3 7.06 -23.07 -37.11
CA PHE A 3 6.39 -23.20 -35.83
C PHE A 3 6.20 -21.80 -35.23
N LEU A 4 5.04 -21.20 -35.41
CA LEU A 4 4.58 -20.09 -34.63
C LEU A 4 4.26 -20.62 -33.22
N SER A 5 5.16 -20.37 -32.25
CA SER A 5 4.88 -20.60 -30.84
C SER A 5 3.80 -19.59 -30.42
N LEU A 6 2.59 -20.06 -30.24
CA LEU A 6 1.52 -19.36 -29.55
C LEU A 6 1.96 -19.22 -28.09
N GLN A 7 2.61 -18.10 -27.75
CA GLN A 7 2.70 -17.68 -26.36
C GLN A 7 1.27 -17.39 -25.89
N ARG A 8 0.68 -18.33 -25.16
CA ARG A 8 -0.52 -18.09 -24.38
C ARG A 8 -0.15 -17.05 -23.33
N PHE A 9 -0.54 -15.80 -23.54
CA PHE A 9 -0.57 -14.82 -22.47
C PHE A 9 -1.56 -15.32 -21.42
N TYR A 10 -1.05 -15.87 -20.34
CA TYR A 10 -1.87 -16.19 -19.18
C TYR A 10 -2.26 -14.85 -18.55
N ARG A 11 -3.52 -14.46 -18.70
CA ARG A 11 -4.07 -13.32 -17.96
C ARG A 11 -4.02 -13.64 -16.48
N VAL A 12 -3.24 -12.87 -15.74
CA VAL A 12 -3.17 -13.00 -14.28
C VAL A 12 -4.31 -12.19 -13.69
N MET A 13 -5.30 -12.86 -13.11
CA MET A 13 -6.34 -12.21 -12.32
C MET A 13 -5.73 -11.79 -10.99
N MET A 14 -5.69 -10.50 -10.74
CA MET A 14 -5.18 -9.91 -9.51
C MET A 14 -6.32 -9.27 -8.73
N LYS A 15 -6.49 -9.65 -7.47
CA LYS A 15 -7.39 -9.01 -6.51
C LYS A 15 -6.57 -8.07 -5.63
N VAL A 16 -6.98 -6.81 -5.59
CA VAL A 16 -6.42 -5.80 -4.67
C VAL A 16 -7.47 -5.46 -3.63
N THR A 17 -7.18 -5.67 -2.35
CA THR A 17 -8.06 -5.32 -1.23
C THR A 17 -7.45 -4.19 -0.43
N ILE A 18 -8.19 -3.12 -0.20
CA ILE A 18 -7.79 -2.01 0.66
C ILE A 18 -7.91 -2.45 2.11
N LEU A 19 -6.78 -2.67 2.78
CA LEU A 19 -6.71 -3.09 4.17
C LEU A 19 -6.99 -1.93 5.13
N GLY A 20 -6.62 -0.74 4.73
CA GLY A 20 -6.89 0.50 5.42
C GLY A 20 -6.71 1.67 4.46
N CYS A 21 -7.50 2.71 4.63
CA CYS A 21 -7.43 3.90 3.78
C CYS A 21 -7.25 5.20 4.57
N GLY A 22 -7.03 5.11 5.87
CA GLY A 22 -6.81 6.27 6.75
C GLY A 22 -5.37 6.73 6.78
N THR A 23 -5.18 8.00 7.12
CA THR A 23 -3.87 8.61 7.41
C THR A 23 -3.25 8.06 8.71
N SER A 24 -2.08 8.55 9.10
CA SER A 24 -1.26 8.08 10.22
C SER A 24 -2.00 7.93 11.56
N GLN A 25 -3.01 8.74 11.83
CA GLN A 25 -3.83 8.65 13.04
C GLN A 25 -5.00 7.67 12.92
N GLY A 26 -5.33 7.22 11.70
CA GLY A 26 -6.59 6.53 11.42
C GLY A 26 -7.81 7.45 11.57
N VAL A 27 -8.99 6.93 11.33
CA VAL A 27 -10.29 7.61 11.56
C VAL A 27 -11.24 6.62 12.21
N PRO A 28 -11.86 6.95 13.36
CA PRO A 28 -11.82 8.22 14.09
C PRO A 28 -10.47 8.50 14.76
N VAL A 29 -10.17 9.78 14.91
CA VAL A 29 -9.01 10.25 15.67
C VAL A 29 -9.34 10.26 17.16
N ILE A 30 -8.42 9.82 17.99
CA ILE A 30 -8.58 9.75 19.45
C ILE A 30 -8.95 11.14 20.00
N GLY A 31 -10.05 11.21 20.72
CA GLY A 31 -10.55 12.45 21.36
C GLY A 31 -11.19 13.45 20.37
N CYS A 32 -11.37 13.10 19.11
CA CYS A 32 -11.99 13.98 18.13
C CYS A 32 -13.51 13.78 18.05
N ASP A 33 -14.25 14.87 18.17
CA ASP A 33 -15.71 14.92 18.16
C ASP A 33 -16.33 15.45 16.87
N CYS A 34 -15.55 15.54 15.79
CA CYS A 34 -16.07 16.02 14.50
C CYS A 34 -17.07 15.05 13.88
N ASP A 35 -17.87 15.51 12.93
CA ASP A 35 -18.93 14.73 12.27
C ASP A 35 -18.42 13.48 11.56
N VAL A 36 -17.18 13.48 11.07
CA VAL A 36 -16.55 12.32 10.44
C VAL A 36 -16.16 11.27 11.48
N CYS A 37 -15.53 11.70 12.58
CA CYS A 37 -15.12 10.79 13.66
C CYS A 37 -16.32 10.16 14.38
N LYS A 38 -17.44 10.87 14.46
CA LYS A 38 -18.72 10.39 15.04
C LYS A 38 -19.62 9.67 14.02
N SER A 39 -19.25 9.63 12.75
CA SER A 39 -20.07 8.97 11.72
C SER A 39 -20.28 7.49 12.02
N ASP A 40 -21.49 6.98 11.80
CA ASP A 40 -21.80 5.54 11.86
C ASP A 40 -21.57 4.84 10.52
N ASP A 41 -21.28 5.59 9.46
CA ASP A 41 -20.96 5.01 8.15
C ASP A 41 -19.61 4.27 8.23
N PRO A 42 -19.57 2.95 7.96
CA PRO A 42 -18.31 2.18 8.02
C PRO A 42 -17.24 2.70 7.06
N ARG A 43 -17.61 3.43 6.00
CA ARG A 43 -16.65 4.06 5.09
C ARG A 43 -15.89 5.25 5.69
N ASP A 44 -16.37 5.76 6.84
CA ASP A 44 -15.71 6.79 7.64
C ASP A 44 -14.87 6.22 8.78
N LYS A 45 -14.85 4.89 8.96
CA LYS A 45 -13.95 4.17 9.87
C LYS A 45 -12.78 3.64 9.07
N ARG A 46 -11.59 4.24 9.27
CA ARG A 46 -10.43 4.01 8.39
C ARG A 46 -9.21 3.61 9.22
N LEU A 47 -8.76 2.39 9.07
CA LEU A 47 -7.47 1.92 9.57
C LEU A 47 -6.34 2.57 8.75
N ARG A 48 -5.09 2.54 9.26
CA ARG A 48 -3.92 3.09 8.57
C ARG A 48 -3.77 2.45 7.20
N THR A 49 -3.30 3.25 6.25
CA THR A 49 -3.27 2.87 4.85
C THR A 49 -2.40 1.64 4.60
N SER A 50 -2.95 0.68 3.89
CA SER A 50 -2.29 -0.55 3.46
C SER A 50 -3.17 -1.26 2.45
N ILE A 51 -2.60 -2.08 1.57
CA ILE A 51 -3.31 -2.92 0.61
C ILE A 51 -2.81 -4.36 0.65
N LEU A 52 -3.70 -5.29 0.29
CA LEU A 52 -3.39 -6.70 0.04
C LEU A 52 -3.55 -6.98 -1.44
N ILE A 53 -2.53 -7.56 -2.05
CA ILE A 53 -2.51 -7.96 -3.46
C ILE A 53 -2.48 -9.48 -3.51
N GLN A 54 -3.45 -10.07 -4.18
CA GLN A 54 -3.61 -11.51 -4.27
C GLN A 54 -3.81 -11.95 -5.72
N THR A 55 -3.12 -13.01 -6.08
CA THR A 55 -3.36 -13.80 -7.30
C THR A 55 -3.65 -15.24 -6.91
N GLU A 56 -3.70 -16.15 -7.86
CA GLU A 56 -3.81 -17.59 -7.58
C GLU A 56 -2.59 -18.13 -6.82
N LYS A 57 -1.39 -17.54 -7.02
CA LYS A 57 -0.11 -18.06 -6.50
C LYS A 57 0.58 -17.13 -5.52
N THR A 58 0.15 -15.88 -5.43
CA THR A 58 0.90 -14.85 -4.69
C THR A 58 -0.01 -14.03 -3.80
N THR A 59 0.42 -13.80 -2.57
CA THR A 59 -0.21 -12.87 -1.62
C THR A 59 0.84 -11.92 -1.09
N ILE A 60 0.68 -10.61 -1.35
CA ILE A 60 1.61 -9.56 -0.94
C ILE A 60 0.84 -8.49 -0.14
N CYS A 61 1.42 -8.05 0.97
CA CYS A 61 0.95 -6.87 1.67
C CYS A 61 1.84 -5.66 1.31
N VAL A 62 1.24 -4.51 1.07
CA VAL A 62 1.98 -3.24 0.97
C VAL A 62 1.71 -2.45 2.24
N ASP A 63 2.77 -2.18 2.98
CA ASP A 63 2.81 -1.61 4.32
C ASP A 63 2.16 -2.48 5.42
N ALA A 64 2.81 -2.50 6.57
CA ALA A 64 2.39 -3.23 7.77
C ALA A 64 2.35 -2.28 8.97
N GLY A 65 1.40 -1.35 8.95
CA GLY A 65 1.19 -0.37 10.00
C GLY A 65 0.62 -0.97 11.29
N PRO A 66 0.34 -0.15 12.31
CA PRO A 66 -0.13 -0.62 13.63
C PRO A 66 -1.40 -1.46 13.59
N ASP A 67 -2.19 -1.36 12.52
CA ASP A 67 -3.44 -2.09 12.34
C ASP A 67 -3.25 -3.43 11.59
N PHE A 68 -2.01 -3.81 11.23
CA PHE A 68 -1.70 -4.98 10.41
C PHE A 68 -2.39 -6.26 10.92
N ARG A 69 -2.31 -6.54 12.21
CA ARG A 69 -2.97 -7.71 12.81
C ARG A 69 -4.48 -7.71 12.56
N GLN A 70 -5.15 -6.58 12.81
CA GLN A 70 -6.59 -6.46 12.61
C GLN A 70 -6.96 -6.59 11.13
N GLN A 71 -6.17 -6.02 10.24
CA GLN A 71 -6.32 -6.10 8.80
C GLN A 71 -6.20 -7.54 8.29
N MET A 72 -5.18 -8.28 8.71
CA MET A 72 -4.98 -9.68 8.33
C MET A 72 -6.10 -10.59 8.85
N LEU A 73 -6.59 -10.37 10.07
CA LEU A 73 -7.70 -11.12 10.65
C LEU A 73 -9.01 -10.85 9.91
N ARG A 74 -9.32 -9.58 9.59
CA ARG A 74 -10.53 -9.20 8.86
C ARG A 74 -10.60 -9.86 7.48
N GLU A 75 -9.49 -9.86 6.76
CA GLU A 75 -9.41 -10.46 5.42
C GLU A 75 -9.12 -11.98 5.45
N ASN A 76 -9.02 -12.58 6.65
CA ASN A 76 -8.74 -14.00 6.84
C ASN A 76 -7.48 -14.48 6.08
N VAL A 77 -6.42 -13.66 6.08
CA VAL A 77 -5.16 -13.96 5.38
C VAL A 77 -4.44 -15.11 6.09
N LYS A 78 -4.15 -16.19 5.39
CA LYS A 78 -3.49 -17.40 5.93
C LYS A 78 -2.08 -17.59 5.41
N HIS A 79 -1.72 -16.89 4.35
CA HIS A 79 -0.41 -16.97 3.72
C HIS A 79 0.02 -15.59 3.26
N LEU A 80 1.32 -15.30 3.36
CA LEU A 80 1.92 -14.05 2.92
C LEU A 80 3.30 -14.36 2.32
N ASP A 81 3.50 -14.04 1.05
CA ASP A 81 4.75 -14.30 0.35
C ASP A 81 5.79 -13.19 0.62
N ALA A 82 5.33 -11.95 0.73
CA ALA A 82 6.20 -10.81 0.98
C ALA A 82 5.44 -9.59 1.50
N ILE A 83 6.20 -8.66 2.07
CA ILE A 83 5.74 -7.31 2.41
C ILE A 83 6.57 -6.32 1.60
N LEU A 84 5.92 -5.34 0.97
CA LEU A 84 6.55 -4.18 0.35
C LEU A 84 6.36 -2.99 1.27
N ILE A 85 7.42 -2.26 1.58
CA ILE A 85 7.37 -1.04 2.41
C ILE A 85 7.54 0.18 1.53
N THR A 86 6.59 1.09 1.58
CA THR A 86 6.65 2.37 0.85
C THR A 86 7.70 3.29 1.44
N HIS A 87 7.74 3.42 2.76
CA HIS A 87 8.70 4.22 3.52
C HIS A 87 8.67 3.88 5.02
N GLN A 88 9.52 4.52 5.81
CA GLN A 88 9.82 4.15 7.21
C GLN A 88 8.91 4.77 8.27
N HIS A 89 7.85 5.50 7.94
CA HIS A 89 6.97 6.05 8.97
C HIS A 89 6.24 4.95 9.77
N LYS A 90 5.91 5.27 11.01
CA LYS A 90 5.35 4.33 11.98
C LYS A 90 4.02 3.71 11.52
N ASP A 91 3.19 4.47 10.85
CA ASP A 91 1.92 4.02 10.30
C ASP A 91 2.07 3.02 9.13
N HIS A 92 3.30 2.85 8.59
CA HIS A 92 3.61 1.89 7.52
C HIS A 92 4.42 0.67 8.00
N ILE A 93 5.15 0.78 9.12
CA ILE A 93 6.00 -0.31 9.62
C ILE A 93 5.63 -0.77 11.03
N GLY A 94 4.78 -0.04 11.77
CA GLY A 94 4.56 -0.25 13.21
C GLY A 94 3.87 -1.57 13.60
N GLY A 95 3.41 -2.36 12.65
CA GLY A 95 2.78 -3.67 12.88
C GLY A 95 3.65 -4.87 12.51
N LEU A 96 4.91 -4.66 12.15
CA LEU A 96 5.78 -5.75 11.70
C LEU A 96 6.04 -6.83 12.77
N ASP A 97 5.86 -6.54 14.06
CA ASP A 97 5.96 -7.58 15.10
C ASP A 97 4.94 -8.73 14.90
N ASP A 98 3.76 -8.43 14.40
CA ASP A 98 2.70 -9.43 14.17
C ASP A 98 2.98 -10.36 12.97
N VAL A 99 4.01 -10.06 12.17
CA VAL A 99 4.49 -10.92 11.08
C VAL A 99 4.95 -12.28 11.58
N ARG A 100 5.36 -12.40 12.85
CA ARG A 100 5.74 -13.66 13.49
C ARG A 100 4.71 -14.77 13.34
N SER A 101 3.43 -14.42 13.25
CA SER A 101 2.37 -15.40 13.01
C SER A 101 2.56 -16.13 11.68
N PHE A 102 2.97 -15.41 10.63
CA PHE A 102 3.28 -16.00 9.31
C PHE A 102 4.63 -16.74 9.34
N ASN A 103 5.64 -16.24 10.09
CA ASN A 103 6.89 -16.96 10.25
C ASN A 103 6.65 -18.37 10.81
N PHE A 104 5.80 -18.51 11.85
CA PHE A 104 5.46 -19.80 12.43
C PHE A 104 4.62 -20.67 11.50
N LEU A 105 3.57 -20.10 10.89
CA LEU A 105 2.68 -20.86 10.01
C LEU A 105 3.39 -21.40 8.77
N GLN A 106 4.32 -20.62 8.21
CA GLN A 106 5.00 -20.91 6.95
C GLN A 106 6.42 -21.46 7.15
N ASN A 107 6.96 -21.38 8.36
CA ASN A 107 8.35 -21.73 8.71
C ASN A 107 9.39 -21.02 7.84
N ILE A 108 9.20 -19.70 7.64
CA ILE A 108 10.09 -18.83 6.84
C ILE A 108 10.41 -17.54 7.59
N SER A 109 11.55 -16.92 7.26
CA SER A 109 11.76 -15.49 7.53
C SER A 109 10.99 -14.69 6.48
N MET A 110 10.18 -13.73 6.91
CA MET A 110 9.33 -12.96 6.01
C MET A 110 10.18 -12.07 5.09
N PRO A 111 10.05 -12.22 3.76
CA PRO A 111 10.66 -11.31 2.81
C PRO A 111 10.03 -9.90 2.92
N ILE A 112 10.85 -8.89 3.22
CA ILE A 112 10.43 -7.49 3.31
C ILE A 112 11.27 -6.68 2.35
N TYR A 113 10.66 -6.13 1.32
CA TYR A 113 11.29 -5.23 0.37
C TYR A 113 11.13 -3.80 0.86
N ALA A 114 12.25 -3.11 1.08
CA ALA A 114 12.28 -1.75 1.63
C ALA A 114 13.51 -0.98 1.12
N SER A 115 13.46 0.35 1.16
CA SER A 115 14.66 1.16 0.94
C SER A 115 15.70 0.91 2.04
N PRO A 116 16.99 1.18 1.80
CA PRO A 116 18.00 1.07 2.85
C PRO A 116 17.66 1.85 4.11
N GLU A 117 17.11 3.06 3.98
CA GLU A 117 16.70 3.91 5.10
C GLU A 117 15.53 3.28 5.89
N ALA A 118 14.57 2.69 5.19
CA ALA A 118 13.45 2.00 5.83
C ALA A 118 13.93 0.72 6.54
N GLN A 119 14.89 0.00 5.99
CA GLN A 119 15.49 -1.17 6.62
C GLN A 119 16.22 -0.80 7.91
N GLU A 120 17.00 0.29 7.93
CA GLU A 120 17.67 0.76 9.14
C GLU A 120 16.65 1.15 10.22
N GLU A 121 15.54 1.78 9.85
CA GLU A 121 14.48 2.09 10.80
C GLU A 121 13.81 0.81 11.35
N ILE A 122 13.53 -0.18 10.51
CA ILE A 122 13.00 -1.48 10.93
C ILE A 122 13.96 -2.18 11.90
N LYS A 123 15.27 -2.21 11.61
CA LYS A 123 16.28 -2.77 12.51
C LYS A 123 16.33 -2.05 13.86
N ARG A 124 16.19 -0.73 13.84
CA ARG A 124 16.18 0.07 15.06
C ARG A 124 14.97 -0.22 15.94
N GLU A 125 13.77 -0.25 15.32
CA GLU A 125 12.52 -0.47 16.07
C GLU A 125 12.36 -1.89 16.58
N TYR A 126 12.78 -2.85 15.79
CA TYR A 126 12.65 -4.29 16.08
C TYR A 126 14.02 -4.89 16.42
N SER A 127 14.89 -4.12 17.08
CA SER A 127 16.28 -4.52 17.39
C SER A 127 16.38 -5.91 18.03
N TYR A 128 15.41 -6.31 18.85
CA TYR A 128 15.34 -7.64 19.47
C TYR A 128 15.20 -8.79 18.45
N ALA A 129 14.75 -8.50 17.21
CA ALA A 129 14.65 -9.50 16.13
C ALA A 129 15.94 -9.61 15.30
N PHE A 130 16.93 -8.72 15.54
CA PHE A 130 18.20 -8.65 14.81
C PHE A 130 19.42 -8.94 15.69
N VAL A 131 19.20 -9.62 16.82
CA VAL A 131 20.27 -10.11 17.69
C VAL A 131 20.86 -11.43 17.15
N ASP A 132 21.98 -11.87 17.71
CA ASP A 132 22.55 -13.17 17.38
C ASP A 132 21.55 -14.30 17.65
N LYS A 133 21.60 -15.36 16.84
CA LYS A 133 20.65 -16.51 16.96
C LYS A 133 20.61 -17.12 18.35
N SER A 134 21.71 -17.06 19.11
CA SER A 134 21.79 -17.54 20.48
C SER A 134 21.04 -16.67 21.50
N GLU A 135 20.78 -15.43 21.17
CA GLU A 135 20.09 -14.43 22.01
C GLU A 135 18.65 -14.21 21.58
N LEU A 136 18.27 -14.70 20.40
CA LEU A 136 16.93 -14.55 19.85
C LEU A 136 15.94 -15.37 20.68
N TYR A 137 14.94 -14.70 21.28
CA TYR A 137 13.91 -15.43 22.00
C TYR A 137 12.96 -16.16 21.02
N PRO A 138 12.40 -17.35 21.40
CA PRO A 138 11.66 -18.22 20.47
C PRO A 138 10.41 -17.61 19.84
N GLY A 139 9.88 -16.51 20.40
CA GLY A 139 8.69 -15.82 19.91
C GLY A 139 8.96 -14.60 19.03
N ALA A 140 10.24 -14.28 18.76
CA ALA A 140 10.59 -13.11 17.95
C ALA A 140 10.19 -13.30 16.49
N PRO A 141 9.78 -12.22 15.79
CA PRO A 141 9.63 -12.26 14.34
C PRO A 141 10.98 -12.44 13.67
N THR A 142 10.97 -13.03 12.47
CA THR A 142 12.16 -13.17 11.65
C THR A 142 11.93 -12.53 10.29
N TYR A 143 12.84 -11.66 9.88
CA TYR A 143 12.78 -10.89 8.65
C TYR A 143 13.92 -11.23 7.70
N ASN A 144 13.62 -11.26 6.41
CA ASN A 144 14.58 -11.23 5.32
C ASN A 144 14.44 -9.88 4.63
N LEU A 145 15.27 -8.90 5.02
CA LEU A 145 15.25 -7.56 4.45
C LEU A 145 15.92 -7.55 3.08
N ILE A 146 15.24 -7.03 2.07
CA ILE A 146 15.69 -7.01 0.68
C ILE A 146 15.62 -5.56 0.17
N ASP A 147 16.70 -5.09 -0.45
CA ASP A 147 16.78 -3.73 -0.97
C ASP A 147 15.82 -3.50 -2.13
N ILE A 148 15.07 -2.41 -2.07
CA ILE A 148 14.45 -1.82 -3.25
C ILE A 148 15.54 -0.99 -3.96
N VAL A 149 15.79 -1.33 -5.22
CA VAL A 149 16.78 -0.66 -6.06
C VAL A 149 16.05 0.10 -7.17
N ASP A 150 16.38 1.38 -7.33
CA ASP A 150 15.80 2.21 -8.37
C ASP A 150 15.94 1.59 -9.76
N ASN A 151 14.87 1.66 -10.54
CA ASN A 151 14.78 1.14 -11.91
C ASN A 151 14.99 -0.39 -12.04
N LYS A 152 14.96 -1.12 -10.91
CA LYS A 152 15.01 -2.59 -10.92
C LYS A 152 13.66 -3.15 -10.45
N PRO A 153 12.98 -3.94 -11.28
CA PRO A 153 11.72 -4.55 -10.88
C PRO A 153 11.95 -5.60 -9.78
N ILE A 154 10.99 -5.68 -8.88
CA ILE A 154 10.88 -6.74 -7.86
C ILE A 154 10.07 -7.87 -8.48
N ILE A 155 10.61 -9.08 -8.44
CA ILE A 155 9.91 -10.28 -8.93
C ILE A 155 9.51 -11.13 -7.73
N ILE A 156 8.21 -11.36 -7.59
CA ILE A 156 7.66 -12.26 -6.56
C ILE A 156 6.72 -13.22 -7.25
N ASN A 157 7.12 -14.48 -7.34
CA ASN A 157 6.45 -15.51 -8.12
C ASN A 157 6.17 -15.04 -9.56
N GLU A 158 4.92 -14.93 -9.97
CA GLU A 158 4.52 -14.46 -11.31
C GLU A 158 4.37 -12.94 -11.43
N LEU A 159 4.46 -12.21 -10.32
CA LEU A 159 4.27 -10.76 -10.33
C LEU A 159 5.59 -10.02 -10.58
N THR A 160 5.54 -9.10 -11.50
CA THR A 160 6.58 -8.09 -11.73
C THR A 160 6.10 -6.76 -11.19
N ILE A 161 6.81 -6.23 -10.18
CA ILE A 161 6.45 -5.02 -9.45
C ILE A 161 7.51 -3.96 -9.73
N GLU A 162 7.11 -2.84 -10.28
CA GLU A 162 7.99 -1.71 -10.56
C GLU A 162 7.92 -0.71 -9.40
N PRO A 163 9.01 -0.53 -8.63
CA PRO A 163 9.09 0.53 -7.64
C PRO A 163 9.31 1.88 -8.34
N ILE A 164 8.53 2.88 -7.96
CA ILE A 164 8.56 4.22 -8.54
C ILE A 164 8.90 5.21 -7.43
N PRO A 165 10.04 5.91 -7.50
CA PRO A 165 10.46 6.83 -6.45
C PRO A 165 9.60 8.09 -6.41
N LEU A 166 9.23 8.48 -5.20
CA LEU A 166 8.47 9.68 -4.84
C LEU A 166 9.18 10.40 -3.70
N LEU A 167 8.78 11.64 -3.43
CA LEU A 167 9.30 12.39 -2.27
C LEU A 167 8.17 12.70 -1.27
N HIS A 168 8.41 12.32 -0.03
CA HIS A 168 7.64 12.72 1.14
C HIS A 168 8.50 13.65 2.00
N LEU A 169 8.36 14.98 1.79
CA LEU A 169 9.33 16.00 2.23
C LEU A 169 10.74 15.71 1.69
N LYS A 170 11.68 15.36 2.56
CA LYS A 170 13.05 14.99 2.18
C LYS A 170 13.26 13.48 2.11
N MET A 171 12.22 12.71 2.40
CA MET A 171 12.26 11.26 2.50
C MET A 171 11.92 10.62 1.16
N LEU A 172 12.66 9.61 0.78
CA LEU A 172 12.33 8.75 -0.34
C LEU A 172 11.16 7.84 0.05
N CYS A 173 10.14 7.80 -0.79
CA CYS A 173 9.00 6.92 -0.68
C CYS A 173 8.83 6.18 -2.02
N TYR A 174 8.31 4.97 -2.00
CA TYR A 174 8.05 4.21 -3.22
C TYR A 174 6.56 4.01 -3.47
N ALA A 175 6.10 4.36 -4.67
CA ALA A 175 4.90 3.77 -5.25
C ALA A 175 5.24 2.42 -5.88
N PHE A 176 4.23 1.57 -6.06
CA PHE A 176 4.38 0.27 -6.69
C PHE A 176 3.41 0.14 -7.86
N ARG A 177 3.95 -0.22 -9.04
CA ARG A 177 3.17 -0.53 -10.23
C ARG A 177 3.25 -2.01 -10.54
N ILE A 178 2.09 -2.62 -10.89
CA ILE A 178 1.97 -4.00 -11.35
C ILE A 178 1.09 -3.99 -12.60
N GLY A 179 1.72 -4.03 -13.78
CA GLY A 179 1.01 -3.96 -15.05
C GLY A 179 0.14 -2.70 -15.16
N LYS A 180 -1.19 -2.89 -15.20
CA LYS A 180 -2.20 -1.82 -15.33
C LYS A 180 -2.62 -1.19 -13.99
N PHE A 181 -2.09 -1.66 -12.87
CA PHE A 181 -2.40 -1.17 -11.54
C PHE A 181 -1.23 -0.39 -10.93
N ALA A 182 -1.54 0.67 -10.18
CA ALA A 182 -0.55 1.35 -9.34
C ALA A 182 -1.13 1.74 -7.97
N TYR A 183 -0.27 1.65 -6.95
CA TYR A 183 -0.50 2.11 -5.59
C TYR A 183 0.50 3.23 -5.27
N VAL A 184 -0.01 4.42 -4.96
CA VAL A 184 0.77 5.65 -4.84
C VAL A 184 0.34 6.37 -3.56
N THR A 185 1.13 6.29 -2.50
CA THR A 185 0.79 6.89 -1.21
C THR A 185 1.97 7.65 -0.61
N ASP A 186 1.67 8.57 0.30
CA ASP A 186 2.63 9.33 1.10
C ASP A 186 3.67 10.09 0.29
N PHE A 187 3.21 11.05 -0.47
CA PHE A 187 4.10 11.93 -1.22
C PHE A 187 3.54 13.35 -1.32
N HIS A 188 4.41 14.31 -1.50
CA HIS A 188 4.05 15.69 -1.86
C HIS A 188 4.59 16.08 -3.24
N TYR A 189 5.54 15.29 -3.74
CA TYR A 189 6.18 15.55 -5.03
C TYR A 189 6.42 14.25 -5.80
N ILE A 190 6.05 14.29 -7.07
CA ILE A 190 6.33 13.25 -8.07
C ILE A 190 7.10 13.87 -9.24
N SER A 191 8.25 13.29 -9.61
CA SER A 191 9.03 13.76 -10.75
C SER A 191 8.34 13.44 -12.08
N ASN A 192 8.71 14.17 -13.15
CA ASN A 192 8.22 13.85 -14.48
C ASN A 192 8.64 12.45 -14.94
N GLU A 193 9.80 11.96 -14.50
CA GLU A 193 10.27 10.60 -14.78
C GLU A 193 9.40 9.58 -14.08
N SER A 194 9.12 9.75 -12.78
CA SER A 194 8.23 8.89 -12.02
C SER A 194 6.81 8.91 -12.57
N LEU A 195 6.32 10.06 -12.98
CA LEU A 195 4.99 10.19 -13.58
C LEU A 195 4.89 9.44 -14.93
N LYS A 196 5.95 9.47 -15.77
CA LYS A 196 6.01 8.67 -17.00
C LYS A 196 5.92 7.17 -16.75
N LYS A 197 6.49 6.68 -15.64
CA LYS A 197 6.37 5.26 -15.27
C LYS A 197 4.95 4.85 -14.89
N LEU A 198 4.06 5.80 -14.60
CA LEU A 198 2.64 5.58 -14.37
C LEU A 198 1.79 5.65 -15.64
N GLU A 199 2.35 6.03 -16.80
CA GLU A 199 1.61 6.05 -18.06
C GLU A 199 1.09 4.66 -18.43
N GLY A 200 -0.18 4.57 -18.86
CA GLY A 200 -0.85 3.31 -19.19
C GLY A 200 -1.43 2.56 -17.98
N VAL A 201 -1.33 3.10 -16.77
CA VAL A 201 -2.07 2.58 -15.61
C VAL A 201 -3.57 2.82 -15.82
N GLU A 202 -4.37 1.77 -15.66
CA GLU A 202 -5.82 1.81 -15.79
C GLU A 202 -6.53 1.93 -14.43
N TYR A 203 -5.93 1.37 -13.38
CA TYR A 203 -6.46 1.29 -12.02
C TYR A 203 -5.47 1.92 -11.04
N LEU A 204 -5.88 2.99 -10.38
CA LEU A 204 -5.00 3.78 -9.54
C LEU A 204 -5.56 3.87 -8.11
N ILE A 205 -4.78 3.46 -7.13
CA ILE A 205 -4.99 3.86 -5.74
C ILE A 205 -3.95 4.95 -5.45
N ILE A 206 -4.43 6.14 -5.11
CA ILE A 206 -3.55 7.30 -4.87
C ILE A 206 -3.97 8.01 -3.58
N GLU A 207 -3.00 8.55 -2.85
CA GLU A 207 -3.34 9.32 -1.65
C GLU A 207 -4.15 10.57 -1.97
N ALA A 208 -4.96 10.98 -1.00
CA ALA A 208 -5.58 12.29 -0.92
C ALA A 208 -5.85 12.61 0.55
N LEU A 209 -4.96 13.34 1.20
CA LEU A 209 -5.05 13.55 2.64
C LEU A 209 -6.33 14.27 3.06
N ARG A 210 -6.66 15.36 2.37
CA ARG A 210 -7.81 16.25 2.61
C ARG A 210 -8.06 17.14 1.40
N LYS A 211 -9.10 17.99 1.48
CA LYS A 211 -9.44 18.93 0.38
C LYS A 211 -8.42 20.05 0.23
N GLU A 212 -7.96 20.59 1.35
CA GLU A 212 -7.00 21.70 1.39
C GLU A 212 -5.57 21.20 1.22
N LYS A 213 -4.71 22.06 0.66
CA LYS A 213 -3.29 21.78 0.52
C LYS A 213 -2.61 21.44 1.84
N HIS A 214 -1.64 20.54 1.76
CA HIS A 214 -0.78 20.16 2.86
C HIS A 214 0.68 20.23 2.42
N TYR A 215 1.59 20.49 3.37
CA TYR A 215 3.01 20.66 3.05
C TYR A 215 3.75 19.34 2.75
N SER A 216 3.24 18.22 3.21
CA SER A 216 3.88 16.89 3.07
C SER A 216 3.07 15.87 2.27
N HIS A 217 1.81 16.17 1.93
CA HIS A 217 0.91 15.28 1.20
C HIS A 217 0.15 16.04 0.13
N ILE A 218 -0.30 15.34 -0.89
CA ILE A 218 -1.19 15.94 -1.89
C ILE A 218 -2.62 16.04 -1.37
N SER A 219 -3.31 17.06 -1.85
CA SER A 219 -4.74 17.30 -1.60
C SER A 219 -5.61 16.51 -2.58
N LEU A 220 -6.92 16.41 -2.28
CA LEU A 220 -7.89 15.77 -3.17
C LEU A 220 -7.92 16.38 -4.58
N PRO A 221 -7.91 17.73 -4.78
CA PRO A 221 -7.83 18.30 -6.12
C PRO A 221 -6.56 17.90 -6.88
N GLU A 222 -5.39 17.87 -6.21
CA GLU A 222 -4.13 17.47 -6.83
C GLU A 222 -4.15 15.99 -7.22
N ALA A 223 -4.72 15.12 -6.39
CA ALA A 223 -4.88 13.70 -6.68
C ALA A 223 -5.82 13.46 -7.89
N ILE A 224 -6.91 14.23 -7.99
CA ILE A 224 -7.83 14.19 -9.14
C ILE A 224 -7.10 14.61 -10.42
N GLU A 225 -6.30 15.70 -10.37
CA GLU A 225 -5.53 16.18 -11.52
C GLU A 225 -4.54 15.12 -12.03
N ILE A 226 -3.82 14.45 -11.12
CA ILE A 226 -2.89 13.37 -11.48
C ILE A 226 -3.66 12.21 -12.14
N ALA A 227 -4.77 11.76 -11.55
CA ALA A 227 -5.57 10.66 -12.10
C ALA A 227 -6.16 11.00 -13.49
N GLN A 228 -6.59 12.24 -13.70
CA GLN A 228 -7.05 12.73 -15.00
C GLN A 228 -5.93 12.81 -16.03
N LYS A 229 -4.75 13.32 -15.64
CA LYS A 229 -3.57 13.39 -16.52
C LYS A 229 -3.11 12.01 -16.98
N LEU A 230 -3.19 11.00 -16.11
CA LEU A 230 -2.89 9.59 -16.42
C LEU A 230 -4.01 8.91 -17.21
N ASN A 231 -5.17 9.55 -17.36
CA ASN A 231 -6.35 9.01 -18.05
C ASN A 231 -6.76 7.62 -17.54
N VAL A 232 -6.77 7.43 -16.22
CA VAL A 232 -7.10 6.14 -15.61
C VAL A 232 -8.57 5.76 -15.79
N LYS A 233 -8.87 4.48 -15.93
CA LYS A 233 -10.24 3.96 -15.98
C LYS A 233 -10.97 4.14 -14.65
N LYS A 234 -10.25 3.90 -13.53
CA LYS A 234 -10.77 4.08 -12.16
C LYS A 234 -9.68 4.54 -11.22
N ALA A 235 -10.04 5.43 -10.29
CA ALA A 235 -9.17 5.83 -9.19
C ALA A 235 -9.87 5.73 -7.84
N TRP A 236 -9.11 5.34 -6.81
CA TRP A 236 -9.53 5.30 -5.41
C TRP A 236 -8.56 6.12 -4.59
N PHE A 237 -9.11 7.04 -3.79
CA PHE A 237 -8.31 7.90 -2.93
C PHE A 237 -8.11 7.24 -1.58
N THR A 238 -6.86 7.16 -1.12
CA THR A 238 -6.42 6.57 0.14
C THR A 238 -5.70 7.59 1.03
N HIS A 239 -5.15 7.18 2.16
CA HIS A 239 -4.45 8.01 3.15
C HIS A 239 -5.29 9.20 3.63
N ILE A 240 -6.57 8.96 3.88
CA ILE A 240 -7.60 9.98 4.11
C ILE A 240 -7.65 10.37 5.57
N SER A 241 -7.57 11.68 5.85
CA SER A 241 -7.80 12.23 7.20
C SER A 241 -9.29 12.46 7.47
N HIS A 242 -9.63 12.69 8.74
CA HIS A 242 -10.98 13.09 9.13
C HIS A 242 -11.41 14.47 8.57
N SER A 243 -10.43 15.30 8.16
CA SER A 243 -10.70 16.61 7.53
C SER A 243 -11.19 16.51 6.09
N MET A 244 -11.16 15.32 5.46
CA MET A 244 -11.70 15.10 4.12
C MET A 244 -13.21 15.37 4.03
N GLY A 245 -13.94 15.09 5.10
CA GLY A 245 -15.39 15.04 5.13
C GLY A 245 -15.95 13.63 5.06
N LYS A 246 -17.27 13.48 5.21
CA LYS A 246 -17.95 12.18 5.16
C LYS A 246 -17.87 11.56 3.77
N ALA A 247 -17.56 10.28 3.68
CA ALA A 247 -17.42 9.56 2.43
C ALA A 247 -18.65 9.67 1.53
N ALA A 248 -19.84 9.59 2.12
CA ALA A 248 -21.11 9.72 1.40
C ALA A 248 -21.26 11.07 0.68
N ASP A 249 -20.75 12.16 1.25
CA ASP A 249 -20.90 13.50 0.68
C ASP A 249 -19.77 13.81 -0.31
N VAL A 250 -18.54 13.44 0.03
CA VAL A 250 -17.40 13.68 -0.87
C VAL A 250 -17.57 12.91 -2.17
N ASN A 251 -17.98 11.65 -2.12
CA ASN A 251 -18.17 10.82 -3.32
C ASN A 251 -19.22 11.39 -4.31
N LYS A 252 -20.19 12.19 -3.84
CA LYS A 252 -21.16 12.86 -4.73
C LYS A 252 -20.53 13.97 -5.60
N THR A 253 -19.36 14.47 -5.18
CA THR A 253 -18.66 15.59 -5.84
C THR A 253 -17.51 15.12 -6.74
N LEU A 254 -17.17 13.84 -6.69
CA LEU A 254 -16.07 13.27 -7.46
C LEU A 254 -16.48 12.93 -8.91
N PRO A 255 -15.52 12.91 -9.85
CA PRO A 255 -15.75 12.34 -11.17
C PRO A 255 -16.27 10.90 -11.07
N SER A 256 -17.11 10.48 -12.02
CA SER A 256 -17.84 9.20 -11.98
C SER A 256 -16.94 7.95 -11.92
N ASN A 257 -15.70 8.08 -12.37
CA ASN A 257 -14.69 7.01 -12.31
C ASN A 257 -13.76 7.09 -11.08
N MET A 258 -14.05 7.97 -10.12
CA MET A 258 -13.23 8.21 -8.93
C MET A 258 -14.07 8.12 -7.65
N MET A 259 -13.48 7.63 -6.57
CA MET A 259 -14.15 7.57 -5.26
C MET A 259 -13.14 7.53 -4.11
N LEU A 260 -13.59 7.91 -2.91
CA LEU A 260 -12.83 7.63 -1.70
C LEU A 260 -12.80 6.13 -1.46
N ALA A 261 -11.63 5.61 -1.14
CA ALA A 261 -11.45 4.25 -0.69
C ALA A 261 -12.15 4.01 0.67
N TYR A 262 -12.43 2.76 0.98
CA TYR A 262 -12.86 2.32 2.31
C TYR A 262 -12.26 0.96 2.63
N ASP A 263 -12.15 0.69 3.91
CA ASP A 263 -11.54 -0.54 4.41
C ASP A 263 -12.35 -1.78 3.99
N GLY A 264 -11.68 -2.77 3.41
CA GLY A 264 -12.30 -3.98 2.86
C GLY A 264 -12.77 -3.86 1.40
N LEU A 265 -12.63 -2.70 0.75
CA LEU A 265 -12.92 -2.57 -0.69
C LEU A 265 -11.97 -3.48 -1.49
N SER A 266 -12.56 -4.36 -2.30
CA SER A 266 -11.81 -5.26 -3.19
C SER A 266 -12.03 -4.91 -4.66
N ILE A 267 -10.95 -4.95 -5.42
CA ILE A 267 -10.88 -4.60 -6.83
C ILE A 267 -10.30 -5.81 -7.58
N SER A 268 -10.98 -6.29 -8.61
CA SER A 268 -10.46 -7.32 -9.51
C SER A 268 -9.87 -6.67 -10.75
N ILE A 269 -8.63 -7.02 -11.06
CA ILE A 269 -7.84 -6.44 -12.16
C ILE A 269 -7.34 -7.57 -13.04
N GLU A 270 -7.63 -7.47 -14.33
CA GLU A 270 -7.02 -8.33 -15.34
C GLU A 270 -5.68 -7.70 -15.78
N ASN A 271 -4.57 -8.35 -15.46
CA ASN A 271 -3.26 -8.01 -15.97
C ASN A 271 -2.94 -8.88 -17.18
N ASP A 272 -2.46 -8.23 -18.25
CA ASP A 272 -2.01 -8.89 -19.48
C ASP A 272 -0.63 -9.52 -19.30
#